data_1c0461c9f6a75d03ba7f8f708097a753
#
_entry.id   1c0461c9f6a75d03ba7f8f708097a753
#
_cell.length_a   1.000
_cell.length_b   1.000
_cell.length_c   1.000
_cell.angle_alpha   90.00
_cell.angle_beta   90.00
_cell.angle_gamma   90.00
#
_symmetry.space_group_name_H-M   'P 1'
#
loop_
_entity.id
_entity.type
_entity.pdbx_description
1 polymer ?
#
loop_
_entity_poly.entity_id
_entity_poly.type
_entity_poly.pdbx_seq_one_letter_code
_entity_poly.pdbx_strand_id
1 'polypeptide(L)'
;MDTLSNVYIREGGNLLSGARLTPRMFPSQFKNGVSVENAPHELGDTRQQEQIKQWFVLRVAYHHEQAAKDWLEDLGFDTYLAMHDAEKEMNGKKKRVREPLIPNLLFAHATKKEIDPALAAPGNAYLNYYYDHFRINADGKNPPLIVPDKQMDNFIHLTSIDNDHILFVDRSQCHFKSGDHVVVTDGDFRGIEGRIARVSRQQRVVVELDGIGCITTAYIPKAFLRVKGK
;
A
#
# COMPACT_ATOMS: atom_id res chain seq x y z
N MET A 1 33.94 11.43 -31.42
CA MET A 1 34.39 12.65 -30.72
C MET A 1 33.18 13.04 -29.86
N ASP A 2 33.09 12.92 -28.53
CA ASP A 2 34.01 12.41 -27.53
C ASP A 2 33.20 11.69 -26.44
N THR A 3 33.72 10.58 -26.03
CA THR A 3 33.63 9.86 -24.79
C THR A 3 33.95 10.73 -23.58
N LEU A 4 33.29 10.51 -22.45
CA LEU A 4 33.82 10.62 -21.08
C LEU A 4 32.83 9.94 -20.13
N SER A 5 33.06 8.72 -19.70
CA SER A 5 34.01 8.23 -18.69
C SER A 5 33.56 8.45 -17.23
N ASN A 6 33.24 7.32 -16.63
CA ASN A 6 33.19 7.01 -15.20
C ASN A 6 34.36 7.65 -14.41
N VAL A 7 34.07 8.16 -13.24
CA VAL A 7 35.08 8.26 -12.19
C VAL A 7 34.54 7.65 -10.89
N TYR A 8 35.07 6.48 -10.59
CA TYR A 8 35.17 5.92 -9.24
C TYR A 8 36.26 6.67 -8.49
N ILE A 9 36.01 7.14 -7.29
CA ILE A 9 37.06 7.43 -6.34
C ILE A 9 36.85 6.58 -5.08
N ARG A 10 37.83 5.72 -4.84
CA ARG A 10 38.06 4.93 -3.63
C ARG A 10 39.21 5.55 -2.85
N GLU A 11 39.21 5.30 -1.53
CA GLU A 11 40.28 5.40 -0.54
C GLU A 11 40.39 6.76 0.20
N GLY A 12 40.58 6.81 1.49
CA GLY A 12 41.22 5.94 2.43
C GLY A 12 41.05 6.43 3.87
N GLY A 13 41.26 5.51 4.76
CA GLY A 13 41.00 5.58 6.18
C GLY A 13 41.85 6.57 6.99
N ASN A 14 41.38 6.84 8.18
CA ASN A 14 42.23 6.73 9.35
C ASN A 14 41.45 6.71 10.67
N LEU A 15 41.87 5.85 11.56
CA LEU A 15 41.51 5.70 12.95
C LEU A 15 41.99 6.86 13.80
N LEU A 16 41.14 7.42 14.67
CA LEU A 16 41.57 7.99 15.95
C LEU A 16 40.45 7.85 17.00
N SER A 17 40.71 6.96 17.89
CA SER A 17 40.60 6.91 19.36
C SER A 17 39.67 7.87 20.08
N GLY A 18 38.71 7.30 20.81
CA GLY A 18 38.51 7.52 22.24
C GLY A 18 37.92 8.85 22.70
N ALA A 19 36.60 8.88 22.93
CA ALA A 19 36.06 9.71 24.01
C ALA A 19 34.85 8.98 24.65
N ARG A 20 35.09 8.50 25.87
CA ARG A 20 34.04 8.07 26.80
C ARG A 20 33.20 9.29 27.16
N LEU A 21 31.94 9.29 26.82
CA LEU A 21 30.93 10.20 27.37
C LEU A 21 30.24 9.52 28.55
N THR A 22 30.49 10.04 29.72
CA THR A 22 29.81 9.70 30.98
C THR A 22 28.33 10.08 30.94
N PRO A 23 27.45 9.30 31.61
CA PRO A 23 26.03 9.66 31.67
C PRO A 23 25.83 10.86 32.61
N ARG A 24 25.19 11.90 32.10
CA ARG A 24 24.69 13.00 32.95
C ARG A 24 23.52 12.50 33.78
N MET A 25 23.70 12.50 35.11
CA MET A 25 22.63 12.39 36.11
C MET A 25 21.64 13.54 35.93
N PHE A 26 20.35 13.19 35.79
CA PHE A 26 19.26 14.11 36.03
C PHE A 26 18.77 13.98 37.49
N PRO A 27 18.49 15.11 38.19
CA PRO A 27 18.08 15.06 39.58
C PRO A 27 16.66 14.55 39.74
N SER A 28 16.53 13.63 40.66
CA SER A 28 15.27 13.17 41.25
C SER A 28 14.62 14.30 42.01
N GLN A 29 13.43 14.76 41.58
CA GLN A 29 12.39 15.25 42.48
C GLN A 29 11.10 15.49 41.68
N PHE A 30 10.11 14.60 41.86
CA PHE A 30 8.70 14.94 42.03
C PHE A 30 7.99 13.71 42.59
N LYS A 31 7.87 13.71 43.94
CA LYS A 31 6.85 12.95 44.66
C LYS A 31 5.55 13.72 44.53
N ASN A 32 4.55 13.16 43.89
CA ASN A 32 3.15 13.33 44.32
C ASN A 32 2.36 12.16 43.73
N GLY A 33 1.79 11.37 44.64
CA GLY A 33 0.98 10.24 44.33
C GLY A 33 -0.32 10.64 43.63
N VAL A 34 -0.55 10.01 42.49
CA VAL A 34 -1.88 9.83 41.94
C VAL A 34 -2.03 8.33 41.79
N SER A 35 -2.99 7.81 42.55
CA SER A 35 -3.45 6.42 42.45
C SER A 35 -3.93 6.17 41.02
N VAL A 36 -3.22 5.35 40.27
CA VAL A 36 -3.70 4.85 38.97
C VAL A 36 -4.63 3.70 39.30
N GLU A 37 -5.93 4.00 39.36
CA GLU A 37 -6.97 2.96 39.32
C GLU A 37 -6.84 2.20 37.99
N ASN A 38 -6.89 0.90 38.13
CA ASN A 38 -6.83 -0.13 37.10
C ASN A 38 -7.70 0.22 35.90
N ALA A 39 -7.08 0.59 34.80
CA ALA A 39 -7.69 0.46 33.49
C ALA A 39 -7.67 -1.03 33.10
N PRO A 40 -8.77 -1.63 32.65
CA PRO A 40 -8.77 -3.01 32.21
C PRO A 40 -7.88 -3.12 30.96
N HIS A 41 -6.90 -3.98 31.05
CA HIS A 41 -6.02 -4.37 29.96
C HIS A 41 -6.86 -4.85 28.77
N GLU A 42 -6.75 -4.17 27.65
CA GLU A 42 -7.27 -4.56 26.33
C GLU A 42 -6.56 -5.83 25.80
N LEU A 43 -6.68 -6.95 26.49
CA LEU A 43 -6.26 -8.27 26.01
C LEU A 43 -7.35 -8.98 25.20
N GLY A 44 -8.54 -8.35 25.07
CA GLY A 44 -9.67 -8.89 24.31
C GLY A 44 -9.62 -8.63 22.82
N ASP A 45 -8.94 -7.56 22.40
CA ASP A 45 -9.07 -7.03 21.02
C ASP A 45 -8.20 -7.80 20.01
N THR A 46 -7.02 -8.24 20.41
CA THR A 46 -6.08 -8.95 19.51
C THR A 46 -6.61 -10.31 19.04
N ARG A 47 -7.33 -11.05 19.89
CA ARG A 47 -7.87 -12.37 19.52
C ARG A 47 -9.10 -12.29 18.61
N GLN A 48 -9.87 -11.21 18.70
CA GLN A 48 -11.02 -10.99 17.83
C GLN A 48 -10.57 -10.50 16.44
N GLN A 49 -9.55 -9.67 16.35
CA GLN A 49 -8.98 -9.20 15.08
C GLN A 49 -8.36 -10.34 14.25
N GLU A 50 -7.82 -11.38 14.89
CA GLU A 50 -7.27 -12.55 14.18
C GLU A 50 -8.34 -13.42 13.48
N GLN A 51 -9.62 -13.24 13.78
CA GLN A 51 -10.74 -14.01 13.22
C GLN A 51 -11.52 -13.24 12.14
N ILE A 52 -11.23 -11.95 11.96
CA ILE A 52 -11.91 -11.13 10.96
C ILE A 52 -11.11 -11.22 9.65
N LYS A 53 -11.80 -11.55 8.55
CA LYS A 53 -11.19 -11.47 7.23
C LYS A 53 -10.85 -10.03 6.89
N GLN A 54 -9.66 -9.84 6.33
CA GLN A 54 -9.09 -8.54 5.99
C GLN A 54 -8.33 -8.65 4.67
N TRP A 55 -8.20 -7.54 3.95
CA TRP A 55 -7.39 -7.48 2.75
C TRP A 55 -5.92 -7.27 3.11
N PHE A 56 -5.16 -8.36 3.12
CA PHE A 56 -3.71 -8.30 3.27
C PHE A 56 -3.05 -7.94 1.95
N VAL A 57 -2.05 -7.06 2.03
CA VAL A 57 -1.18 -6.78 0.92
C VAL A 57 0.00 -7.74 0.96
N LEU A 58 0.21 -8.45 -0.14
CA LEU A 58 1.29 -9.41 -0.29
C LEU A 58 2.30 -8.89 -1.32
N ARG A 59 3.56 -9.01 -0.98
CA ARG A 59 4.66 -8.77 -1.89
C ARG A 59 4.97 -10.05 -2.67
N VAL A 60 4.99 -9.93 -3.99
CA VAL A 60 5.35 -11.01 -4.90
C VAL A 60 6.75 -10.75 -5.45
N ALA A 61 7.63 -11.75 -5.40
CA ALA A 61 8.97 -11.65 -5.97
C ALA A 61 8.99 -12.05 -7.46
N TYR A 62 9.92 -11.49 -8.20
CA TYR A 62 10.30 -11.92 -9.57
C TYR A 62 9.16 -11.88 -10.61
N HIS A 63 8.19 -11.00 -10.48
CA HIS A 63 7.05 -10.88 -11.41
C HIS A 63 6.22 -12.18 -11.58
N HIS A 64 6.05 -12.91 -10.48
CA HIS A 64 5.22 -14.13 -10.45
C HIS A 64 3.80 -13.86 -9.93
N GLU A 65 3.26 -12.64 -10.13
CA GLU A 65 1.97 -12.22 -9.57
C GLU A 65 0.83 -13.15 -9.99
N GLN A 66 0.78 -13.55 -11.26
CA GLN A 66 -0.28 -14.44 -11.74
C GLN A 66 -0.15 -15.84 -11.12
N ALA A 67 1.06 -16.40 -11.10
CA ALA A 67 1.29 -17.71 -10.51
C ALA A 67 1.01 -17.73 -8.99
N ALA A 68 1.35 -16.64 -8.30
CA ALA A 68 1.05 -16.46 -6.89
C ALA A 68 -0.45 -16.36 -6.62
N LYS A 69 -1.19 -15.64 -7.49
CA LYS A 69 -2.64 -15.54 -7.46
C LYS A 69 -3.27 -16.92 -7.62
N ASP A 70 -2.92 -17.62 -8.70
CA ASP A 70 -3.47 -18.95 -9.02
C ASP A 70 -3.23 -19.93 -7.86
N TRP A 71 -2.03 -19.91 -7.29
CA TRP A 71 -1.67 -20.76 -6.15
C TRP A 71 -2.52 -20.46 -4.89
N LEU A 72 -2.76 -19.20 -4.56
CA LEU A 72 -3.63 -18.84 -3.44
C LEU A 72 -5.10 -19.18 -3.70
N GLU A 73 -5.59 -19.02 -4.93
CA GLU A 73 -6.95 -19.39 -5.32
C GLU A 73 -7.16 -20.91 -5.26
N ASP A 74 -6.15 -21.71 -5.63
CA ASP A 74 -6.17 -23.18 -5.47
C ASP A 74 -6.25 -23.58 -3.98
N LEU A 75 -5.74 -22.76 -3.06
CA LEU A 75 -5.88 -22.95 -1.61
C LEU A 75 -7.21 -22.41 -1.06
N GLY A 76 -8.06 -21.82 -1.91
CA GLY A 76 -9.38 -21.33 -1.53
C GLY A 76 -9.40 -19.88 -0.99
N PHE A 77 -8.34 -19.09 -1.21
CA PHE A 77 -8.33 -17.68 -0.84
C PHE A 77 -9.00 -16.80 -1.90
N ASP A 78 -9.75 -15.80 -1.45
CA ASP A 78 -10.20 -14.71 -2.32
C ASP A 78 -9.01 -13.79 -2.58
N THR A 79 -8.63 -13.61 -3.85
CA THR A 79 -7.49 -12.78 -4.22
C THR A 79 -7.87 -11.71 -5.22
N TYR A 80 -7.09 -10.63 -5.26
CA TYR A 80 -7.24 -9.59 -6.27
C TYR A 80 -5.89 -9.13 -6.81
N LEU A 81 -5.76 -9.19 -8.14
CA LEU A 81 -4.62 -8.68 -8.90
C LEU A 81 -5.15 -7.68 -9.93
N ALA A 82 -4.92 -6.40 -9.68
CA ALA A 82 -5.31 -5.35 -10.63
C ALA A 82 -4.44 -5.44 -11.88
N MET A 83 -5.06 -5.59 -13.03
CA MET A 83 -4.38 -5.69 -14.33
C MET A 83 -4.77 -4.50 -15.21
N HIS A 84 -3.85 -4.04 -16.03
CA HIS A 84 -4.11 -3.02 -17.03
C HIS A 84 -3.40 -3.35 -18.35
N ASP A 85 -3.85 -2.74 -19.43
CA ASP A 85 -3.20 -2.82 -20.72
C ASP A 85 -2.15 -1.71 -20.86
N ALA A 86 -0.93 -2.07 -21.20
CA ALA A 86 0.18 -1.15 -21.43
C ALA A 86 0.76 -1.34 -22.83
N GLU A 87 1.20 -0.25 -23.46
CA GLU A 87 1.97 -0.33 -24.70
C GLU A 87 3.46 -0.50 -24.37
N LYS A 88 4.06 -1.58 -24.83
CA LYS A 88 5.51 -1.83 -24.73
C LYS A 88 6.13 -1.92 -26.12
N GLU A 89 7.29 -1.33 -26.28
CA GLU A 89 8.09 -1.52 -27.47
C GLU A 89 8.90 -2.82 -27.38
N MET A 90 8.57 -3.76 -28.25
CA MET A 90 9.26 -5.04 -28.36
C MET A 90 9.79 -5.20 -29.80
N ASN A 91 11.10 -5.31 -29.94
CA ASN A 91 11.77 -5.45 -31.25
C ASN A 91 11.40 -4.31 -32.25
N GLY A 92 11.34 -3.07 -31.77
CA GLY A 92 11.00 -1.90 -32.60
C GLY A 92 9.51 -1.81 -32.99
N LYS A 93 8.65 -2.64 -32.42
CA LYS A 93 7.20 -2.61 -32.65
C LYS A 93 6.47 -2.39 -31.34
N LYS A 94 5.49 -1.49 -31.34
CA LYS A 94 4.58 -1.30 -30.23
C LYS A 94 3.64 -2.50 -30.10
N LYS A 95 3.62 -3.11 -28.94
CA LYS A 95 2.74 -4.23 -28.61
C LYS A 95 1.94 -3.91 -27.35
N ARG A 96 0.63 -4.11 -27.39
CA ARG A 96 -0.23 -4.05 -26.22
C ARG A 96 -0.02 -5.32 -25.38
N VAL A 97 0.30 -5.15 -24.11
CA VAL A 97 0.52 -6.24 -23.16
C VAL A 97 -0.31 -5.99 -21.91
N ARG A 98 -0.86 -7.05 -21.34
CA ARG A 98 -1.60 -6.97 -20.09
C ARG A 98 -0.66 -7.26 -18.93
N GLU A 99 -0.56 -6.32 -18.00
CA GLU A 99 0.37 -6.42 -16.87
C GLU A 99 -0.25 -5.91 -15.57
N PRO A 100 0.32 -6.27 -14.40
CA PRO A 100 -0.14 -5.74 -13.12
C PRO A 100 -0.09 -4.21 -13.06
N LEU A 101 -1.19 -3.59 -12.66
CA LEU A 101 -1.26 -2.13 -12.46
C LEU A 101 -0.30 -1.65 -11.36
N ILE A 102 -0.14 -2.48 -10.33
CA ILE A 102 0.82 -2.26 -9.24
C ILE A 102 1.78 -3.44 -9.24
N PRO A 103 2.99 -3.28 -9.78
CA PRO A 103 3.96 -4.37 -9.87
C PRO A 103 4.33 -4.96 -8.50
N ASN A 104 4.54 -6.26 -8.46
CA ASN A 104 4.98 -7.01 -7.28
C ASN A 104 4.00 -6.98 -6.09
N LEU A 105 2.74 -6.61 -6.29
CA LEU A 105 1.70 -6.65 -5.26
C LEU A 105 0.53 -7.53 -5.67
N LEU A 106 0.03 -8.28 -4.69
CA LEU A 106 -1.17 -9.09 -4.75
C LEU A 106 -1.99 -8.84 -3.48
N PHE A 107 -3.30 -8.82 -3.59
CA PHE A 107 -4.20 -8.65 -2.45
C PHE A 107 -4.87 -9.98 -2.14
N ALA A 108 -4.95 -10.35 -0.85
CA ALA A 108 -5.63 -11.56 -0.39
C ALA A 108 -6.58 -11.23 0.75
N HIS A 109 -7.84 -11.68 0.63
CA HIS A 109 -8.88 -11.51 1.63
C HIS A 109 -8.96 -12.75 2.51
N ALA A 110 -8.44 -12.66 3.72
CA ALA A 110 -8.30 -13.79 4.63
C ALA A 110 -8.29 -13.35 6.08
N THR A 111 -8.43 -14.32 6.99
CA THR A 111 -8.02 -14.11 8.38
C THR A 111 -6.50 -14.33 8.52
N LYS A 112 -5.90 -13.72 9.54
CA LYS A 112 -4.47 -13.93 9.80
C LYS A 112 -4.13 -15.40 10.04
N LYS A 113 -5.04 -16.15 10.68
CA LYS A 113 -4.87 -17.60 10.96
C LYS A 113 -4.88 -18.47 9.71
N GLU A 114 -5.58 -18.06 8.67
CA GLU A 114 -5.64 -18.78 7.40
C GLU A 114 -4.40 -18.49 6.54
N ILE A 115 -3.98 -17.22 6.47
CA ILE A 115 -2.93 -16.82 5.54
C ILE A 115 -1.51 -17.09 6.08
N ASP A 116 -1.27 -17.03 7.42
CA ASP A 116 0.06 -17.29 8.00
C ASP A 116 0.60 -18.68 7.62
N PRO A 117 -0.17 -19.79 7.73
CA PRO A 117 0.29 -21.12 7.30
C PRO A 117 0.56 -21.20 5.79
N ALA A 118 -0.26 -20.52 4.97
CA ALA A 118 -0.03 -20.48 3.52
C ALA A 118 1.29 -19.80 3.19
N LEU A 119 1.57 -18.63 3.76
CA LEU A 119 2.83 -17.93 3.54
C LEU A 119 4.05 -18.69 4.05
N ALA A 120 3.89 -19.51 5.11
CA ALA A 120 4.95 -20.36 5.65
C ALA A 120 5.11 -21.71 4.91
N ALA A 121 4.22 -22.03 3.98
CA ALA A 121 4.22 -23.33 3.32
C ALA A 121 5.47 -23.52 2.43
N PRO A 122 6.04 -24.75 2.35
CA PRO A 122 7.21 -25.04 1.50
C PRO A 122 6.98 -24.78 0.00
N GLY A 123 5.71 -24.81 -0.45
CA GLY A 123 5.33 -24.48 -1.83
C GLY A 123 5.32 -23.00 -2.16
N ASN A 124 5.39 -22.15 -1.13
CA ASN A 124 5.44 -20.69 -1.31
C ASN A 124 6.88 -20.24 -1.61
N ALA A 125 7.18 -19.99 -2.87
CA ALA A 125 8.50 -19.50 -3.29
C ALA A 125 8.59 -17.98 -3.44
N TYR A 126 7.43 -17.27 -3.52
CA TYR A 126 7.41 -15.91 -4.03
C TYR A 126 6.63 -14.92 -3.17
N LEU A 127 5.81 -15.37 -2.20
CA LEU A 127 4.90 -14.54 -1.44
C LEU A 127 5.41 -14.24 -0.04
N ASN A 128 5.31 -12.98 0.34
CA ASN A 128 5.53 -12.51 1.71
C ASN A 128 4.54 -11.40 2.03
N TYR A 129 4.35 -11.08 3.30
CA TYR A 129 3.63 -9.87 3.66
C TYR A 129 4.34 -8.62 3.13
N TYR A 130 3.54 -7.68 2.64
CA TYR A 130 3.97 -6.30 2.51
C TYR A 130 3.70 -5.62 3.85
N TYR A 131 4.73 -5.01 4.47
CA TYR A 131 4.64 -4.44 5.80
C TYR A 131 4.35 -2.94 5.77
N ASP A 132 3.58 -2.47 6.75
CA ASP A 132 3.31 -1.04 6.91
C ASP A 132 4.55 -0.33 7.49
N HIS A 133 5.29 0.36 6.65
CA HIS A 133 6.50 1.07 7.04
C HIS A 133 6.25 2.32 7.91
N PHE A 134 4.99 2.71 8.11
CA PHE A 134 4.60 3.89 8.88
C PHE A 134 4.11 3.55 10.30
N ARG A 135 3.86 2.28 10.56
CA ARG A 135 3.41 1.78 11.86
C ARG A 135 4.47 0.84 12.45
N ILE A 136 4.63 0.93 13.74
CA ILE A 136 5.50 0.05 14.52
C ILE A 136 4.66 -0.49 15.68
N ASN A 137 4.61 -1.81 15.81
CA ASN A 137 3.94 -2.48 16.91
C ASN A 137 4.73 -2.33 18.23
N ALA A 138 4.12 -2.73 19.34
CA ALA A 138 4.75 -2.71 20.65
C ALA A 138 6.03 -3.57 20.76
N ASP A 139 6.17 -4.58 19.88
CA ASP A 139 7.35 -5.44 19.74
C ASP A 139 8.46 -4.84 18.86
N GLY A 140 8.29 -3.61 18.40
CA GLY A 140 9.24 -2.90 17.53
C GLY A 140 9.23 -3.31 16.06
N LYS A 141 8.27 -4.14 15.62
CA LYS A 141 8.15 -4.60 14.23
C LYS A 141 7.04 -3.87 13.48
N ASN A 142 7.21 -3.76 12.18
CA ASN A 142 6.16 -3.27 11.31
C ASN A 142 5.07 -4.34 11.16
N PRO A 143 3.78 -4.00 11.31
CA PRO A 143 2.70 -4.95 11.06
C PRO A 143 2.53 -5.21 9.56
N PRO A 144 1.93 -6.36 9.17
CA PRO A 144 1.44 -6.54 7.82
C PRO A 144 0.51 -5.40 7.41
N LEU A 145 0.66 -4.94 6.17
CA LEU A 145 -0.21 -3.90 5.63
C LEU A 145 -1.58 -4.48 5.31
N ILE A 146 -2.62 -3.82 5.82
CA ILE A 146 -4.01 -4.17 5.60
C ILE A 146 -4.70 -2.98 4.94
N VAL A 147 -5.43 -3.26 3.85
CA VAL A 147 -6.28 -2.26 3.18
C VAL A 147 -7.69 -2.39 3.74
N PRO A 148 -8.32 -1.29 4.20
CA PRO A 148 -9.72 -1.31 4.62
C PRO A 148 -10.66 -1.75 3.49
N ASP A 149 -11.69 -2.55 3.81
CA ASP A 149 -12.63 -3.12 2.84
C ASP A 149 -13.18 -2.06 1.89
N LYS A 150 -13.61 -0.92 2.42
CA LYS A 150 -14.15 0.18 1.61
C LYS A 150 -13.15 0.73 0.59
N GLN A 151 -11.87 0.82 0.95
CA GLN A 151 -10.84 1.25 0.00
C GLN A 151 -10.61 0.18 -1.06
N MET A 152 -10.64 -1.09 -0.64
CA MET A 152 -10.49 -2.21 -1.55
C MET A 152 -11.67 -2.33 -2.52
N ASP A 153 -12.91 -2.16 -2.05
CA ASP A 153 -14.10 -2.13 -2.90
C ASP A 153 -14.01 -1.04 -3.97
N ASN A 154 -13.64 0.19 -3.59
CA ASN A 154 -13.43 1.28 -4.54
C ASN A 154 -12.30 0.97 -5.53
N PHE A 155 -11.22 0.35 -5.05
CA PHE A 155 -10.09 -0.05 -5.87
C PHE A 155 -10.48 -1.11 -6.89
N ILE A 156 -11.13 -2.18 -6.46
CA ILE A 156 -11.62 -3.27 -7.32
C ILE A 156 -12.58 -2.69 -8.36
N HIS A 157 -13.55 -1.89 -7.91
CA HIS A 157 -14.52 -1.29 -8.82
C HIS A 157 -13.82 -0.42 -9.88
N LEU A 158 -12.91 0.46 -9.45
CA LEU A 158 -12.19 1.36 -10.36
C LEU A 158 -11.35 0.61 -11.38
N THR A 159 -10.60 -0.40 -10.94
CA THR A 159 -9.68 -1.16 -11.81
C THR A 159 -10.35 -2.27 -12.62
N SER A 160 -11.63 -2.57 -12.34
CA SER A 160 -12.47 -3.45 -13.17
C SER A 160 -13.07 -2.74 -14.39
N ILE A 161 -13.02 -1.40 -14.42
CA ILE A 161 -13.49 -0.61 -15.56
C ILE A 161 -12.39 -0.63 -16.63
N ASP A 162 -12.74 -1.05 -17.84
CA ASP A 162 -11.81 -0.99 -18.98
C ASP A 162 -11.65 0.47 -19.45
N ASN A 163 -10.64 1.14 -18.91
CA ASN A 163 -10.38 2.54 -19.20
C ASN A 163 -8.87 2.84 -19.14
N ASP A 164 -8.30 3.16 -20.30
CA ASP A 164 -6.87 3.48 -20.47
C ASP A 164 -6.40 4.72 -19.69
N HIS A 165 -7.32 5.49 -19.08
CA HIS A 165 -7.00 6.71 -18.34
C HIS A 165 -6.94 6.52 -16.82
N ILE A 166 -7.08 5.30 -16.35
CA ILE A 166 -6.85 4.94 -14.95
C ILE A 166 -5.33 4.91 -14.72
N LEU A 167 -4.86 5.66 -13.75
CA LEU A 167 -3.43 5.78 -13.44
C LEU A 167 -3.18 5.43 -11.98
N PHE A 168 -2.23 4.56 -11.74
CA PHE A 168 -1.65 4.38 -10.42
C PHE A 168 -0.57 5.45 -10.20
N VAL A 169 -0.59 6.05 -9.02
CA VAL A 169 0.39 7.04 -8.58
C VAL A 169 0.96 6.59 -7.25
N ASP A 170 2.26 6.40 -7.21
CA ASP A 170 2.97 6.03 -5.98
C ASP A 170 2.73 7.06 -4.87
N ARG A 171 2.72 6.59 -3.61
CA ARG A 171 2.45 7.43 -2.45
C ARG A 171 3.37 8.66 -2.36
N SER A 172 4.62 8.53 -2.74
CA SER A 172 5.58 9.64 -2.74
C SER A 172 5.20 10.77 -3.70
N GLN A 173 4.41 10.45 -4.72
CA GLN A 173 3.93 11.36 -5.76
C GLN A 173 2.47 11.81 -5.53
N CYS A 174 1.77 11.24 -4.55
CA CYS A 174 0.41 11.60 -4.18
C CYS A 174 0.36 12.95 -3.44
N HIS A 175 0.69 14.04 -4.10
CA HIS A 175 0.67 15.40 -3.54
C HIS A 175 -0.70 16.05 -3.66
N PHE A 176 -1.76 15.30 -3.49
CA PHE A 176 -3.13 15.83 -3.57
C PHE A 176 -3.44 16.64 -2.32
N LYS A 177 -3.33 17.96 -2.46
CA LYS A 177 -3.84 18.89 -1.44
C LYS A 177 -5.34 18.63 -1.25
N SER A 178 -5.79 18.68 -0.02
CA SER A 178 -7.16 18.45 0.45
C SER A 178 -8.23 18.87 -0.57
N GLY A 179 -8.70 17.94 -1.36
CA GLY A 179 -9.92 18.07 -2.14
C GLY A 179 -11.11 17.56 -1.32
N ASP A 180 -12.31 17.94 -1.69
CA ASP A 180 -13.52 17.44 -1.06
C ASP A 180 -13.66 15.93 -1.29
N HIS A 181 -14.12 15.22 -0.27
CA HIS A 181 -14.58 13.85 -0.42
C HIS A 181 -15.87 13.84 -1.23
N VAL A 182 -15.89 13.04 -2.27
CA VAL A 182 -17.02 12.94 -3.19
C VAL A 182 -17.39 11.50 -3.47
N VAL A 183 -18.62 11.33 -3.93
CA VAL A 183 -19.14 10.11 -4.54
C VAL A 183 -19.49 10.44 -5.98
N VAL A 184 -19.09 9.58 -6.90
CA VAL A 184 -19.50 9.65 -8.31
C VAL A 184 -20.93 9.14 -8.42
N THR A 185 -21.83 9.96 -8.97
CA THR A 185 -23.27 9.65 -9.02
C THR A 185 -23.74 9.08 -10.35
N ASP A 186 -22.94 9.22 -11.41
CA ASP A 186 -23.32 8.81 -12.77
C ASP A 186 -22.08 8.44 -13.62
N GLY A 187 -22.32 7.78 -14.77
CA GLY A 187 -21.30 7.29 -15.69
C GLY A 187 -20.61 6.00 -15.21
N ASP A 188 -19.55 5.59 -15.91
CA ASP A 188 -18.83 4.33 -15.69
C ASP A 188 -18.26 4.20 -14.28
N PHE A 189 -17.93 5.32 -13.64
CA PHE A 189 -17.36 5.40 -12.31
C PHE A 189 -18.40 5.59 -11.20
N ARG A 190 -19.69 5.37 -11.49
CA ARG A 190 -20.76 5.53 -10.52
C ARG A 190 -20.53 4.67 -9.27
N GLY A 191 -20.68 5.30 -8.10
CA GLY A 191 -20.50 4.65 -6.80
C GLY A 191 -19.08 4.75 -6.24
N ILE A 192 -18.09 5.10 -7.04
CA ILE A 192 -16.72 5.30 -6.55
C ILE A 192 -16.67 6.49 -5.62
N GLU A 193 -16.07 6.27 -4.46
CA GLU A 193 -15.80 7.31 -3.47
C GLU A 193 -14.31 7.65 -3.44
N GLY A 194 -14.01 8.92 -3.35
CA GLY A 194 -12.62 9.37 -3.29
C GLY A 194 -12.51 10.87 -3.05
N ARG A 195 -11.34 11.42 -3.29
CA ARG A 195 -11.08 12.87 -3.21
C ARG A 195 -10.99 13.49 -4.59
N ILE A 196 -11.51 14.71 -4.73
CA ILE A 196 -11.28 15.49 -5.96
C ILE A 196 -9.81 15.91 -6.01
N ALA A 197 -9.16 15.61 -7.12
CA ALA A 197 -7.82 16.12 -7.41
C ALA A 197 -7.74 16.66 -8.84
N ARG A 198 -6.76 17.53 -9.07
CA ARG A 198 -6.46 18.00 -10.40
C ARG A 198 -5.16 17.33 -10.87
N VAL A 199 -5.30 16.40 -11.80
CA VAL A 199 -4.17 15.65 -12.40
C VAL A 199 -4.08 16.06 -13.87
N SER A 200 -2.90 16.49 -14.32
CA SER A 200 -2.68 16.94 -15.71
C SER A 200 -3.71 17.98 -16.20
N ARG A 201 -4.04 18.95 -15.33
CA ARG A 201 -5.06 20.01 -15.57
C ARG A 201 -6.51 19.52 -15.67
N GLN A 202 -6.77 18.24 -15.50
CA GLN A 202 -8.12 17.64 -15.50
C GLN A 202 -8.59 17.34 -14.08
N GLN A 203 -9.89 17.50 -13.85
CA GLN A 203 -10.52 17.11 -12.60
C GLN A 203 -10.74 15.59 -12.60
N ARG A 204 -10.22 14.92 -11.59
CA ARG A 204 -10.31 13.47 -11.40
C ARG A 204 -10.72 13.14 -9.99
N VAL A 205 -11.25 11.96 -9.77
CA VAL A 205 -11.44 11.40 -8.43
C VAL A 205 -10.25 10.49 -8.13
N VAL A 206 -9.70 10.65 -6.95
CA VAL A 206 -8.55 9.89 -6.47
C VAL A 206 -9.04 8.95 -5.39
N VAL A 207 -8.77 7.67 -5.56
CA VAL A 207 -8.98 6.61 -4.58
C VAL A 207 -7.64 6.34 -3.91
N GLU A 208 -7.58 6.54 -2.60
CA GLU A 208 -6.39 6.27 -1.81
C GLU A 208 -6.37 4.80 -1.38
N LEU A 209 -5.20 4.17 -1.46
CA LEU A 209 -4.90 2.89 -0.84
C LEU A 209 -3.85 3.15 0.25
N ASP A 210 -4.27 3.07 1.49
CA ASP A 210 -3.41 3.37 2.63
C ASP A 210 -2.13 2.51 2.60
N GLY A 211 -1.00 3.17 2.76
CA GLY A 211 0.31 2.52 2.76
C GLY A 211 0.90 2.17 1.39
N ILE A 212 0.11 2.24 0.30
CA ILE A 212 0.52 1.84 -1.06
C ILE A 212 0.66 3.07 -1.97
N GLY A 213 -0.45 3.77 -2.19
CA GLY A 213 -0.50 4.87 -3.15
C GLY A 213 -1.91 5.31 -3.44
N CYS A 214 -2.15 5.86 -4.61
CA CYS A 214 -3.48 6.27 -5.03
C CYS A 214 -3.72 5.97 -6.51
N ILE A 215 -4.98 5.80 -6.84
CA ILE A 215 -5.43 5.56 -8.20
C ILE A 215 -6.35 6.68 -8.61
N THR A 216 -6.16 7.17 -9.81
CA THR A 216 -6.97 8.25 -10.35
C THR A 216 -7.91 7.73 -11.43
N THR A 217 -9.17 8.20 -11.41
CA THR A 217 -10.12 7.98 -12.50
C THR A 217 -9.69 8.72 -13.77
N ALA A 218 -10.42 8.50 -14.87
CA ALA A 218 -10.48 9.46 -15.98
C ALA A 218 -11.07 10.80 -15.52
N TYR A 219 -11.18 11.76 -16.45
CA TYR A 219 -11.93 12.99 -16.19
C TYR A 219 -13.39 12.70 -15.85
N ILE A 220 -13.89 13.32 -14.78
CA ILE A 220 -15.29 13.22 -14.36
C ILE A 220 -15.92 14.62 -14.37
N PRO A 221 -17.06 14.80 -15.08
CA PRO A 221 -17.81 16.05 -15.06
C PRO A 221 -18.27 16.41 -13.64
N LYS A 222 -18.25 17.70 -13.31
CA LYS A 222 -18.71 18.18 -11.99
C LYS A 222 -20.16 17.77 -11.66
N ALA A 223 -21.03 17.68 -12.68
CA ALA A 223 -22.40 17.27 -12.51
C ALA A 223 -22.56 15.83 -11.98
N PHE A 224 -21.56 15.00 -12.15
CA PHE A 224 -21.54 13.61 -11.67
C PHE A 224 -20.88 13.47 -10.27
N LEU A 225 -20.52 14.56 -9.63
CA LEU A 225 -19.86 14.55 -8.34
C LEU A 225 -20.79 15.12 -7.26
N ARG A 226 -21.02 14.32 -6.22
CA ARG A 226 -21.72 14.77 -5.01
C ARG A 226 -20.74 14.80 -3.85
N VAL A 227 -20.59 15.97 -3.22
CA VAL A 227 -19.76 16.12 -2.03
C VAL A 227 -20.38 15.29 -0.90
N LYS A 228 -19.56 14.49 -0.27
CA LYS A 228 -19.93 13.75 0.93
C LYS A 228 -19.83 14.72 2.11
N GLY A 229 -20.96 15.05 2.72
CA GLY A 229 -21.00 15.93 3.87
C GLY A 229 -20.03 15.46 4.97
N LYS A 230 -19.48 16.45 5.68
CA LYS A 230 -18.67 16.21 6.88
C LYS A 230 -19.49 15.60 7.99
#